data_ed0481c26a3c60d9b082de094b0b147a
#
_entry.id   ed0481c26a3c60d9b082de094b0b147a
#
_cell.length_a   1.000
_cell.length_b   1.000
_cell.length_c   1.000
_cell.angle_alpha   90.00
_cell.angle_beta   90.00
_cell.angle_gamma   90.00
#
_symmetry.space_group_name_H-M   'P 1'
#
loop_
_entity.id
_entity.type
_entity.pdbx_description
1 polymer ?
#
loop_
_entity_poly.entity_id
_entity_poly.type
_entity_poly.pdbx_seq_one_letter_code
_entity_poly.pdbx_strand_id
1 'polypeptide(L)'
;VNLAHSPNAAALLTFSVAAAMTALLVPGVRKLGLHWGLIDAPDARKQHTTPMVRLGGVGIVLAFSLSLGLVWSLGGFAELPTTNDQLIWTTLAGALCFFFIGLADDLFALPPLPRLAGQLAVSAVAWGEGVRIGSIELPLGFMGHPNALLMLPDWLSLLATVVWLVGITNAINWLDGLDGLAAGVSGIAAVGLLSVSYSLHQPAAGLLAAALAGSCLGFLRHNFNPAKIFMGDGGSYFLGFALAAVSIIGPAKGLTSVSLLLPLLILALPLADMSAVIMGRLSAGHSPFYPDRRHLHHRLLRSGLSHRRTVLLIYAFTQWLAALALVVVNAEMRFLWLALATAVLIWVLVRSRRQLHKLDKAKRTAAER
;
A
#
# COMPACT_ATOMS: atom_id res chain seq x y z
N VAL A 1 15.74 22.25 -15.89
CA VAL A 1 14.35 21.81 -16.03
C VAL A 1 13.51 22.66 -15.10
N ASN A 2 12.59 23.46 -15.61
CA ASN A 2 11.67 24.23 -14.77
C ASN A 2 10.55 23.28 -14.27
N LEU A 3 10.66 22.84 -13.02
CA LEU A 3 9.71 21.86 -12.42
C LEU A 3 8.30 22.43 -12.34
N ALA A 4 8.14 23.75 -12.26
CA ALA A 4 6.84 24.43 -12.22
C ALA A 4 5.98 24.07 -13.44
N HIS A 5 6.57 23.94 -14.62
CA HIS A 5 5.85 23.70 -15.88
C HIS A 5 5.89 22.23 -16.35
N SER A 6 6.35 21.30 -15.52
CA SER A 6 6.45 19.88 -15.90
C SER A 6 6.06 18.93 -14.76
N PRO A 7 4.76 18.64 -14.60
CA PRO A 7 4.28 17.68 -13.59
C PRO A 7 4.97 16.33 -13.67
N ASN A 8 5.26 15.85 -14.88
CA ASN A 8 5.98 14.59 -15.10
C ASN A 8 7.40 14.63 -14.54
N ALA A 9 8.14 15.75 -14.75
CA ALA A 9 9.48 15.91 -14.21
C ALA A 9 9.46 16.02 -12.68
N ALA A 10 8.48 16.73 -12.11
CA ALA A 10 8.29 16.82 -10.67
C ALA A 10 8.05 15.44 -10.04
N ALA A 11 7.16 14.63 -10.63
CA ALA A 11 6.90 13.28 -10.12
C ALA A 11 8.09 12.33 -10.28
N LEU A 12 8.80 12.39 -11.42
CA LEU A 12 10.01 11.59 -11.63
C LEU A 12 11.11 11.96 -10.63
N LEU A 13 11.28 13.25 -10.35
CA LEU A 13 12.22 13.72 -9.33
C LEU A 13 11.78 13.26 -7.94
N THR A 14 10.51 13.43 -7.59
CA THR A 14 9.95 12.97 -6.31
C THR A 14 10.19 11.48 -6.09
N PHE A 15 9.86 10.65 -7.08
CA PHE A 15 10.11 9.21 -7.06
C PHE A 15 11.59 8.89 -6.86
N SER A 16 12.46 9.51 -7.67
CA SER A 16 13.89 9.20 -7.67
C SER A 16 14.56 9.61 -6.35
N VAL A 17 14.22 10.80 -5.84
CA VAL A 17 14.71 11.29 -4.54
C VAL A 17 14.21 10.42 -3.40
N ALA A 18 12.91 10.09 -3.37
CA ALA A 18 12.35 9.20 -2.35
C ALA A 18 13.04 7.82 -2.36
N ALA A 19 13.26 7.23 -3.54
CA ALA A 19 13.92 5.94 -3.67
C ALA A 19 15.39 5.99 -3.20
N ALA A 20 16.14 6.97 -3.64
CA ALA A 20 17.54 7.14 -3.25
C ALA A 20 17.67 7.41 -1.75
N MET A 21 16.88 8.34 -1.22
CA MET A 21 16.92 8.69 0.21
C MET A 21 16.53 7.51 1.10
N THR A 22 15.47 6.77 0.76
CA THR A 22 15.09 5.58 1.53
C THR A 22 16.24 4.56 1.52
N ALA A 23 16.82 4.28 0.35
CA ALA A 23 17.92 3.33 0.24
C ALA A 23 19.17 3.75 1.05
N LEU A 24 19.40 5.05 1.20
CA LEU A 24 20.53 5.60 1.97
C LEU A 24 20.24 5.71 3.48
N LEU A 25 19.01 6.08 3.87
CA LEU A 25 18.64 6.29 5.27
C LEU A 25 18.43 4.98 6.03
N VAL A 26 17.85 3.96 5.41
CA VAL A 26 17.51 2.69 6.07
C VAL A 26 18.70 2.00 6.74
N PRO A 27 19.92 1.94 6.17
CA PRO A 27 21.08 1.39 6.88
C PRO A 27 21.45 2.17 8.14
N GLY A 28 21.30 3.49 8.14
CA GLY A 28 21.50 4.34 9.30
C GLY A 28 20.47 4.06 10.40
N VAL A 29 19.19 4.02 10.02
CA VAL A 29 18.08 3.65 10.91
C VAL A 29 18.31 2.28 11.54
N ARG A 30 18.76 1.30 10.75
CA ARG A 30 19.09 -0.04 11.26
C ARG A 30 20.23 0.01 12.30
N LYS A 31 21.31 0.76 12.04
CA LYS A 31 22.41 0.92 13.00
C LYS A 31 21.93 1.56 14.29
N LEU A 32 21.10 2.59 14.19
CA LEU A 32 20.52 3.28 15.35
C LEU A 32 19.61 2.36 16.17
N GLY A 33 18.74 1.59 15.50
CA GLY A 33 17.87 0.61 16.16
C GLY A 33 18.66 -0.49 16.89
N LEU A 34 19.76 -0.96 16.31
CA LEU A 34 20.66 -1.92 16.96
C LEU A 34 21.36 -1.29 18.19
N HIS A 35 21.80 -0.03 18.08
CA HIS A 35 22.43 0.69 19.18
C HIS A 35 21.50 0.91 20.38
N TRP A 36 20.22 1.19 20.10
CA TRP A 36 19.21 1.42 21.15
C TRP A 36 18.53 0.13 21.64
N GLY A 37 18.91 -1.04 21.10
CA GLY A 37 18.29 -2.30 21.48
C GLY A 37 16.83 -2.46 21.02
N LEU A 38 16.37 -1.66 20.03
CA LEU A 38 15.03 -1.74 19.48
C LEU A 38 14.94 -2.88 18.45
N ILE A 39 15.05 -4.10 18.98
CA ILE A 39 15.14 -5.32 18.19
C ILE A 39 13.99 -6.27 18.52
N ASP A 40 13.46 -6.90 17.49
CA ASP A 40 12.55 -8.02 17.59
C ASP A 40 13.35 -9.31 17.75
N ALA A 41 13.33 -9.89 18.95
CA ALA A 41 14.04 -11.14 19.23
C ALA A 41 13.32 -12.33 18.56
N PRO A 42 14.07 -13.32 18.06
CA PRO A 42 13.50 -14.57 17.58
C PRO A 42 12.68 -15.26 18.67
N ASP A 43 11.51 -15.75 18.32
CA ASP A 43 10.64 -16.59 19.16
C ASP A 43 10.20 -17.80 18.34
N ALA A 44 9.82 -18.92 18.98
CA ALA A 44 9.34 -20.14 18.34
C ALA A 44 8.14 -19.94 17.42
N ARG A 45 7.42 -18.82 17.55
CA ARG A 45 6.28 -18.42 16.69
C ARG A 45 6.68 -17.59 15.48
N LYS A 46 7.92 -17.04 15.43
CA LYS A 46 8.41 -16.11 14.41
C LYS A 46 9.19 -16.85 13.32
N GLN A 47 9.20 -16.28 12.11
CA GLN A 47 9.85 -16.91 10.94
C GLN A 47 11.34 -16.54 10.80
N HIS A 48 11.83 -15.55 11.57
CA HIS A 48 13.23 -15.12 11.54
C HIS A 48 14.05 -15.78 12.65
N THR A 49 15.31 -16.10 12.34
CA THR A 49 16.25 -16.76 13.25
C THR A 49 17.27 -15.80 13.86
N THR A 50 17.30 -14.56 13.38
CA THR A 50 18.21 -13.50 13.82
C THR A 50 17.43 -12.32 14.39
N PRO A 51 17.97 -11.59 15.39
CA PRO A 51 17.35 -10.37 15.90
C PRO A 51 17.20 -9.33 14.78
N MET A 52 16.00 -8.75 14.63
CA MET A 52 15.67 -7.82 13.55
C MET A 52 15.19 -6.48 14.11
N VAL A 53 15.67 -5.38 13.53
CA VAL A 53 15.18 -4.03 13.86
C VAL A 53 13.84 -3.79 13.17
N ARG A 54 12.83 -3.27 13.91
CA ARG A 54 11.46 -2.98 13.41
C ARG A 54 11.21 -1.48 13.16
N LEU A 55 12.24 -0.71 12.85
CA LEU A 55 12.17 0.73 12.64
C LEU A 55 12.28 1.15 11.16
N GLY A 56 12.16 0.22 10.22
CA GLY A 56 12.34 0.51 8.80
C GLY A 56 11.39 1.60 8.27
N GLY A 57 10.20 1.71 8.87
CA GLY A 57 9.23 2.76 8.60
C GLY A 57 9.77 4.18 8.78
N VAL A 58 10.68 4.41 9.73
CA VAL A 58 11.33 5.73 9.91
C VAL A 58 12.05 6.18 8.64
N GLY A 59 12.78 5.26 7.98
CA GLY A 59 13.47 5.57 6.73
C GLY A 59 12.52 5.89 5.57
N ILE A 60 11.38 5.18 5.51
CA ILE A 60 10.31 5.43 4.52
C ILE A 60 9.71 6.83 4.73
N VAL A 61 9.30 7.14 5.96
CA VAL A 61 8.65 8.40 6.33
C VAL A 61 9.54 9.60 6.08
N LEU A 62 10.80 9.53 6.52
CA LEU A 62 11.77 10.60 6.28
C LEU A 62 12.00 10.84 4.79
N ALA A 63 12.23 9.80 4.02
CA ALA A 63 12.48 9.92 2.59
C ALA A 63 11.26 10.45 1.82
N PHE A 64 10.06 9.98 2.15
CA PHE A 64 8.81 10.48 1.60
C PHE A 64 8.64 11.99 1.88
N SER A 65 8.75 12.39 3.15
CA SER A 65 8.57 13.79 3.59
C SER A 65 9.61 14.72 2.96
N LEU A 66 10.87 14.31 2.97
CA LEU A 66 11.96 15.11 2.41
C LEU A 66 11.89 15.21 0.89
N SER A 67 11.44 14.17 0.19
CA SER A 67 11.26 14.24 -1.27
C SER A 67 10.17 15.23 -1.67
N LEU A 68 9.03 15.26 -0.96
CA LEU A 68 7.97 16.23 -1.18
C LEU A 68 8.44 17.66 -0.83
N GLY A 69 9.11 17.84 0.31
CA GLY A 69 9.64 19.13 0.74
C GLY A 69 10.69 19.69 -0.25
N LEU A 70 11.55 18.85 -0.79
CA LEU A 70 12.52 19.25 -1.82
C LEU A 70 11.82 19.70 -3.11
N VAL A 71 10.86 18.91 -3.61
CA VAL A 71 10.15 19.26 -4.86
C VAL A 71 9.32 20.51 -4.67
N TRP A 72 8.70 20.69 -3.50
CA TRP A 72 8.01 21.94 -3.14
C TRP A 72 8.97 23.14 -3.13
N SER A 73 10.13 23.04 -2.49
CA SER A 73 11.13 24.12 -2.44
C SER A 73 11.73 24.49 -3.80
N LEU A 74 11.71 23.55 -4.76
CA LEU A 74 12.13 23.77 -6.15
C LEU A 74 10.99 24.29 -7.05
N GLY A 75 9.83 24.66 -6.49
CA GLY A 75 8.70 25.18 -7.22
C GLY A 75 7.85 24.13 -7.94
N GLY A 76 8.04 22.84 -7.66
CA GLY A 76 7.27 21.76 -8.31
C GLY A 76 5.77 21.76 -7.98
N PHE A 77 5.33 22.57 -7.03
CA PHE A 77 3.92 22.75 -6.66
C PHE A 77 3.32 24.06 -7.19
N ALA A 78 4.11 24.91 -7.87
CA ALA A 78 3.72 26.27 -8.21
C ALA A 78 2.47 26.36 -9.12
N GLU A 79 2.21 25.36 -9.95
CA GLU A 79 1.02 25.30 -10.82
C GLU A 79 -0.13 24.48 -10.21
N LEU A 80 0.04 23.95 -9.00
CA LEU A 80 -1.06 23.25 -8.34
C LEU A 80 -2.08 24.28 -7.81
N PRO A 81 -3.38 24.01 -7.95
CA PRO A 81 -4.40 24.77 -7.22
C PRO A 81 -4.11 24.73 -5.72
N THR A 82 -4.36 25.83 -5.01
CA THR A 82 -4.11 25.93 -3.56
C THR A 82 -4.78 24.84 -2.74
N THR A 83 -5.97 24.39 -3.17
CA THR A 83 -6.66 23.23 -2.57
C THR A 83 -5.89 21.92 -2.73
N ASN A 84 -5.14 21.74 -3.80
CA ASN A 84 -4.33 20.56 -4.04
C ASN A 84 -3.06 20.57 -3.19
N ASP A 85 -2.45 21.73 -3.00
CA ASP A 85 -1.31 21.91 -2.09
C ASP A 85 -1.72 21.56 -0.66
N GLN A 86 -2.85 22.10 -0.18
CA GLN A 86 -3.42 21.73 1.12
C GLN A 86 -3.62 20.22 1.27
N LEU A 87 -4.17 19.54 0.26
CA LEU A 87 -4.40 18.09 0.31
C LEU A 87 -3.11 17.27 0.41
N ILE A 88 -2.01 17.72 -0.22
CA ILE A 88 -0.70 17.08 -0.08
C ILE A 88 -0.24 17.13 1.38
N TRP A 89 -0.29 18.33 2.01
CA TRP A 89 0.16 18.52 3.38
C TRP A 89 -0.77 17.85 4.40
N THR A 90 -2.09 17.88 4.17
CA THR A 90 -3.06 17.12 4.99
C THR A 90 -2.80 15.63 4.92
N THR A 91 -2.53 15.11 3.73
CA THR A 91 -2.22 13.68 3.56
C THR A 91 -0.92 13.32 4.29
N LEU A 92 0.12 14.14 4.17
CA LEU A 92 1.38 13.93 4.89
C LEU A 92 1.16 13.97 6.40
N ALA A 93 0.45 14.98 6.91
CA ALA A 93 0.18 15.13 8.35
C ALA A 93 -0.62 13.91 8.89
N GLY A 94 -1.67 13.48 8.20
CA GLY A 94 -2.43 12.28 8.57
C GLY A 94 -1.57 11.01 8.55
N ALA A 95 -0.74 10.84 7.52
CA ALA A 95 0.18 9.71 7.42
C ALA A 95 1.23 9.71 8.55
N LEU A 96 1.74 10.88 8.94
CA LEU A 96 2.63 11.03 10.09
C LEU A 96 1.93 10.67 11.41
N CYS A 97 0.68 11.09 11.61
CA CYS A 97 -0.08 10.69 12.79
C CYS A 97 -0.26 9.16 12.85
N PHE A 98 -0.61 8.52 11.73
CA PHE A 98 -0.69 7.06 11.65
C PHE A 98 0.66 6.38 11.88
N PHE A 99 1.75 6.95 11.36
CA PHE A 99 3.10 6.50 11.66
C PHE A 99 3.39 6.50 13.17
N PHE A 100 3.07 7.60 13.87
CA PHE A 100 3.32 7.69 15.30
C PHE A 100 2.45 6.75 16.13
N ILE A 101 1.19 6.49 15.70
CA ILE A 101 0.34 5.46 16.33
C ILE A 101 1.00 4.08 16.18
N GLY A 102 1.46 3.73 14.99
CA GLY A 102 2.13 2.44 14.75
C GLY A 102 3.50 2.34 15.41
N LEU A 103 4.28 3.43 15.44
CA LEU A 103 5.55 3.48 16.17
C LEU A 103 5.35 3.30 17.67
N ALA A 104 4.31 3.90 18.24
CA ALA A 104 3.95 3.69 19.63
C ALA A 104 3.56 2.23 19.89
N ASP A 105 2.89 1.56 18.93
CA ASP A 105 2.62 0.12 19.01
C ASP A 105 3.91 -0.71 18.96
N ASP A 106 4.81 -0.42 18.04
CA ASP A 106 6.12 -1.08 17.94
C ASP A 106 6.96 -0.97 19.24
N LEU A 107 6.83 0.16 19.97
CA LEU A 107 7.62 0.43 21.19
C LEU A 107 6.92 -0.06 22.46
N PHE A 108 5.60 0.03 22.54
CA PHE A 108 4.85 -0.16 23.79
C PHE A 108 3.82 -1.29 23.72
N ALA A 109 3.68 -1.99 22.59
CA ALA A 109 2.70 -3.05 22.37
C ALA A 109 1.27 -2.62 22.78
N LEU A 110 0.76 -1.60 22.14
CA LEU A 110 -0.52 -0.96 22.48
C LEU A 110 -1.71 -1.94 22.32
N PRO A 111 -2.71 -1.87 23.20
CA PRO A 111 -3.95 -2.60 23.02
C PRO A 111 -4.65 -2.20 21.68
N PRO A 112 -5.47 -3.09 21.08
CA PRO A 112 -6.13 -2.81 19.80
C PRO A 112 -7.07 -1.59 19.83
N LEU A 113 -7.82 -1.39 20.92
CA LEU A 113 -8.83 -0.32 21.00
C LEU A 113 -8.23 1.09 21.01
N PRO A 114 -7.19 1.44 21.80
CA PRO A 114 -6.51 2.75 21.70
C PRO A 114 -5.96 3.03 20.32
N ARG A 115 -5.37 2.03 19.65
CA ARG A 115 -4.87 2.17 18.28
C ARG A 115 -6.00 2.52 17.31
N LEU A 116 -7.08 1.77 17.36
CA LEU A 116 -8.25 2.00 16.53
C LEU A 116 -8.86 3.39 16.82
N ALA A 117 -9.00 3.78 18.07
CA ALA A 117 -9.52 5.10 18.44
C ALA A 117 -8.66 6.23 17.86
N GLY A 118 -7.33 6.13 17.94
CA GLY A 118 -6.42 7.09 17.31
C GLY A 118 -6.57 7.13 15.79
N GLN A 119 -6.66 5.97 15.12
CA GLN A 119 -6.87 5.88 13.68
C GLN A 119 -8.21 6.52 13.26
N LEU A 120 -9.30 6.28 14.00
CA LEU A 120 -10.62 6.88 13.76
C LEU A 120 -10.56 8.42 13.89
N ALA A 121 -9.94 8.92 14.96
CA ALA A 121 -9.81 10.36 15.21
C ALA A 121 -9.01 11.06 14.10
N VAL A 122 -7.84 10.54 13.73
CA VAL A 122 -7.02 11.12 12.65
C VAL A 122 -7.76 11.07 11.31
N SER A 123 -8.47 9.99 11.02
CA SER A 123 -9.25 9.85 9.78
C SER A 123 -10.42 10.86 9.73
N ALA A 124 -11.08 11.12 10.85
CA ALA A 124 -12.14 12.14 10.93
C ALA A 124 -11.60 13.56 10.71
N VAL A 125 -10.42 13.87 11.27
CA VAL A 125 -9.74 15.15 11.02
C VAL A 125 -9.35 15.26 9.53
N ALA A 126 -8.77 14.23 8.93
CA ALA A 126 -8.41 14.23 7.52
C ALA A 126 -9.63 14.42 6.60
N TRP A 127 -10.80 13.86 6.96
CA TRP A 127 -12.06 14.11 6.28
C TRP A 127 -12.46 15.58 6.33
N GLY A 128 -12.37 16.22 7.52
CA GLY A 128 -12.64 17.64 7.71
C GLY A 128 -11.73 18.55 6.87
N GLU A 129 -10.47 18.16 6.70
CA GLU A 129 -9.46 18.86 5.91
C GLU A 129 -9.53 18.55 4.40
N GLY A 130 -10.57 17.84 3.94
CA GLY A 130 -10.87 17.63 2.52
C GLY A 130 -10.37 16.33 1.92
N VAL A 131 -9.71 15.43 2.67
CA VAL A 131 -9.42 14.05 2.25
C VAL A 131 -10.68 13.22 2.46
N ARG A 132 -11.65 13.36 1.56
CA ARG A 132 -12.99 12.78 1.76
C ARG A 132 -13.58 12.17 0.49
N ILE A 133 -14.36 11.10 0.67
CA ILE A 133 -15.24 10.51 -0.35
C ILE A 133 -16.54 11.31 -0.32
N GLY A 134 -16.67 12.32 -1.20
CA GLY A 134 -17.85 13.22 -1.22
C GLY A 134 -18.97 12.75 -2.14
N SER A 135 -18.68 11.89 -3.10
CA SER A 135 -19.65 11.39 -4.07
C SER A 135 -19.28 9.98 -4.54
N ILE A 136 -20.30 9.27 -5.00
CA ILE A 136 -20.14 7.96 -5.66
C ILE A 136 -20.83 8.06 -7.02
N GLU A 137 -20.13 7.72 -8.09
CA GLU A 137 -20.73 7.62 -9.40
C GLU A 137 -21.18 6.17 -9.65
N LEU A 138 -22.47 6.02 -9.93
CA LEU A 138 -23.07 4.74 -10.30
C LEU A 138 -22.91 4.53 -11.80
N PRO A 139 -22.17 3.48 -12.24
CA PRO A 139 -21.93 3.21 -13.64
C PRO A 139 -23.18 2.59 -14.30
N LEU A 140 -24.21 3.38 -14.55
CA LEU A 140 -25.45 2.91 -15.17
C LEU A 140 -25.35 2.77 -16.69
N GLY A 141 -24.24 3.17 -17.30
CA GLY A 141 -24.01 3.09 -18.75
C GLY A 141 -24.16 1.69 -19.33
N PHE A 142 -23.83 0.64 -18.57
CA PHE A 142 -24.03 -0.75 -18.98
C PHE A 142 -25.53 -1.17 -19.03
N MET A 143 -26.41 -0.40 -18.37
CA MET A 143 -27.86 -0.58 -18.41
C MET A 143 -28.54 0.33 -19.45
N GLY A 144 -27.76 1.05 -20.26
CA GLY A 144 -28.26 2.01 -21.23
C GLY A 144 -28.77 3.35 -20.66
N HIS A 145 -28.48 3.62 -19.39
CA HIS A 145 -28.80 4.87 -18.71
C HIS A 145 -27.55 5.75 -18.53
N PRO A 146 -27.69 7.09 -18.50
CA PRO A 146 -26.56 7.95 -18.13
C PRO A 146 -26.09 7.63 -16.70
N ASN A 147 -24.77 7.73 -16.48
CA ASN A 147 -24.22 7.53 -15.15
C ASN A 147 -24.79 8.56 -14.17
N ALA A 148 -25.11 8.11 -12.96
CA ALA A 148 -25.67 8.95 -11.92
C ALA A 148 -24.59 9.28 -10.87
N LEU A 149 -24.37 10.57 -10.63
CA LEU A 149 -23.52 11.04 -9.54
C LEU A 149 -24.36 11.17 -8.25
N LEU A 150 -24.10 10.29 -7.30
CA LEU A 150 -24.72 10.33 -5.98
C LEU A 150 -23.83 11.14 -5.03
N MET A 151 -24.26 12.34 -4.68
CA MET A 151 -23.62 13.15 -3.63
C MET A 151 -23.92 12.54 -2.27
N LEU A 152 -22.88 12.25 -1.49
CA LEU A 152 -23.05 11.69 -0.14
C LEU A 152 -23.33 12.82 0.85
N PRO A 153 -24.33 12.66 1.74
CA PRO A 153 -24.49 13.55 2.88
C PRO A 153 -23.25 13.43 3.80
N ASP A 154 -22.94 14.51 4.53
CA ASP A 154 -21.69 14.62 5.30
C ASP A 154 -21.46 13.46 6.26
N TRP A 155 -22.49 12.96 6.95
CA TRP A 155 -22.36 11.82 7.86
C TRP A 155 -21.96 10.53 7.14
N LEU A 156 -22.49 10.28 5.93
CA LEU A 156 -22.17 9.09 5.13
C LEU A 156 -20.79 9.24 4.48
N SER A 157 -20.46 10.45 4.02
CA SER A 157 -19.12 10.80 3.53
C SER A 157 -18.04 10.59 4.62
N LEU A 158 -18.31 11.04 5.85
CA LEU A 158 -17.44 10.79 7.00
C LEU A 158 -17.26 9.30 7.26
N LEU A 159 -18.37 8.56 7.37
CA LEU A 159 -18.34 7.13 7.62
C LEU A 159 -17.56 6.38 6.54
N ALA A 160 -17.86 6.63 5.26
CA ALA A 160 -17.20 6.00 4.13
C ALA A 160 -15.70 6.29 4.12
N THR A 161 -15.32 7.55 4.37
CA THR A 161 -13.91 7.96 4.39
C THR A 161 -13.15 7.33 5.55
N VAL A 162 -13.71 7.35 6.75
CA VAL A 162 -13.08 6.75 7.94
C VAL A 162 -12.91 5.24 7.76
N VAL A 163 -13.95 4.54 7.30
CA VAL A 163 -13.89 3.10 7.03
C VAL A 163 -12.83 2.79 5.96
N TRP A 164 -12.72 3.61 4.94
CA TRP A 164 -11.72 3.45 3.88
C TRP A 164 -10.30 3.66 4.41
N LEU A 165 -10.02 4.80 5.06
CA LEU A 165 -8.68 5.13 5.58
C LEU A 165 -8.20 4.10 6.60
N VAL A 166 -9.04 3.77 7.58
CA VAL A 166 -8.71 2.77 8.63
C VAL A 166 -8.64 1.36 8.04
N GLY A 167 -9.58 1.02 7.15
CA GLY A 167 -9.64 -0.31 6.53
C GLY A 167 -8.39 -0.62 5.71
N ILE A 168 -8.00 0.26 4.79
CA ILE A 168 -6.78 0.07 3.97
C ILE A 168 -5.53 0.06 4.85
N THR A 169 -5.44 0.95 5.85
CA THR A 169 -4.30 0.97 6.77
C THR A 169 -4.11 -0.37 7.47
N ASN A 170 -5.17 -0.92 8.04
CA ASN A 170 -5.09 -2.21 8.72
C ASN A 170 -4.91 -3.38 7.72
N ALA A 171 -5.44 -3.29 6.50
CA ALA A 171 -5.20 -4.30 5.47
C ALA A 171 -3.72 -4.37 5.05
N ILE A 172 -3.05 -3.23 4.87
CA ILE A 172 -1.60 -3.17 4.59
C ILE A 172 -0.79 -3.66 5.78
N ASN A 173 -1.16 -3.29 7.01
CA ASN A 173 -0.49 -3.77 8.21
C ASN A 173 -0.59 -5.31 8.37
N TRP A 174 -1.77 -5.90 8.15
CA TRP A 174 -1.93 -7.36 8.22
C TRP A 174 -1.21 -8.10 7.08
N LEU A 175 -0.93 -7.41 5.97
CA LEU A 175 -0.15 -7.95 4.88
C LEU A 175 1.37 -7.98 5.19
N ASP A 176 1.84 -7.20 6.17
CA ASP A 176 3.27 -7.12 6.57
C ASP A 176 3.72 -8.35 7.38
N GLY A 177 3.41 -9.54 6.88
CA GLY A 177 3.76 -10.82 7.48
C GLY A 177 4.94 -11.55 6.82
N LEU A 178 5.46 -11.07 5.68
CA LEU A 178 6.59 -11.64 4.95
C LEU A 178 7.56 -10.56 4.45
N ASP A 179 8.85 -10.90 4.43
CA ASP A 179 9.90 -10.00 3.91
C ASP A 179 9.54 -9.45 2.52
N GLY A 180 9.47 -8.14 2.42
CA GLY A 180 9.18 -7.42 1.18
C GLY A 180 7.69 -7.36 0.80
N LEU A 181 6.81 -8.12 1.45
CA LEU A 181 5.43 -8.28 0.97
C LEU A 181 4.66 -6.96 1.01
N ALA A 182 4.53 -6.32 2.18
CA ALA A 182 3.78 -5.08 2.31
C ALA A 182 4.42 -3.94 1.52
N ALA A 183 5.75 -3.79 1.58
CA ALA A 183 6.45 -2.75 0.82
C ALA A 183 6.27 -2.90 -0.70
N GLY A 184 6.33 -4.12 -1.22
CA GLY A 184 6.20 -4.35 -2.66
C GLY A 184 4.76 -4.21 -3.16
N VAL A 185 3.78 -4.73 -2.43
CA VAL A 185 2.36 -4.53 -2.76
C VAL A 185 2.01 -3.05 -2.72
N SER A 186 2.46 -2.33 -1.68
CA SER A 186 2.27 -0.88 -1.56
C SER A 186 2.95 -0.11 -2.70
N GLY A 187 4.17 -0.50 -3.07
CA GLY A 187 4.90 0.10 -4.19
C GLY A 187 4.20 -0.11 -5.53
N ILE A 188 3.72 -1.33 -5.81
CA ILE A 188 2.94 -1.64 -7.03
C ILE A 188 1.62 -0.87 -7.03
N ALA A 189 0.91 -0.82 -5.90
CA ALA A 189 -0.32 -0.04 -5.77
C ALA A 189 -0.06 1.46 -5.99
N ALA A 190 1.03 2.01 -5.43
CA ALA A 190 1.43 3.40 -5.64
C ALA A 190 1.74 3.71 -7.10
N VAL A 191 2.42 2.81 -7.84
CA VAL A 191 2.63 2.96 -9.29
C VAL A 191 1.30 2.93 -10.05
N GLY A 192 0.39 2.04 -9.68
CA GLY A 192 -0.98 2.01 -10.25
C GLY A 192 -1.73 3.31 -10.02
N LEU A 193 -1.73 3.81 -8.77
CA LEU A 193 -2.36 5.10 -8.41
C LEU A 193 -1.69 6.27 -9.13
N LEU A 194 -0.35 6.28 -9.26
CA LEU A 194 0.40 7.27 -10.03
C LEU A 194 -0.11 7.32 -11.48
N SER A 195 -0.16 6.18 -12.15
CA SER A 195 -0.57 6.07 -13.54
C SER A 195 -2.03 6.49 -13.75
N VAL A 196 -2.93 6.08 -12.85
CA VAL A 196 -4.35 6.48 -12.87
C VAL A 196 -4.49 7.99 -12.61
N SER A 197 -3.75 8.54 -11.62
CA SER A 197 -3.80 9.98 -11.30
C SER A 197 -3.36 10.84 -12.47
N TYR A 198 -2.34 10.40 -13.22
CA TYR A 198 -1.93 11.08 -14.45
C TYR A 198 -3.01 11.02 -15.54
N SER A 199 -3.59 9.85 -15.75
CA SER A 199 -4.68 9.68 -16.74
C SER A 199 -5.91 10.54 -16.42
N LEU A 200 -6.13 10.84 -15.13
CA LEU A 200 -7.24 11.67 -14.64
C LEU A 200 -6.84 13.14 -14.40
N HIS A 201 -5.62 13.56 -14.78
CA HIS A 201 -5.11 14.92 -14.60
C HIS A 201 -5.14 15.38 -13.12
N GLN A 202 -4.76 14.49 -12.19
CA GLN A 202 -4.69 14.72 -10.74
C GLN A 202 -3.23 14.80 -10.25
N PRO A 203 -2.51 15.91 -10.48
CA PRO A 203 -1.07 15.99 -10.24
C PRO A 203 -0.67 15.86 -8.76
N ALA A 204 -1.49 16.34 -7.83
CA ALA A 204 -1.23 16.22 -6.40
C ALA A 204 -1.19 14.77 -5.95
N ALA A 205 -2.20 13.96 -6.36
CA ALA A 205 -2.21 12.54 -6.09
C ALA A 205 -1.05 11.82 -6.78
N GLY A 206 -0.69 12.25 -7.99
CA GLY A 206 0.47 11.76 -8.73
C GLY A 206 1.79 11.97 -7.98
N LEU A 207 2.02 13.15 -7.41
CA LEU A 207 3.22 13.45 -6.62
C LEU A 207 3.32 12.58 -5.36
N LEU A 208 2.23 12.47 -4.61
CA LEU A 208 2.16 11.61 -3.43
C LEU A 208 2.39 10.14 -3.78
N ALA A 209 1.76 9.65 -4.85
CA ALA A 209 1.95 8.29 -5.34
C ALA A 209 3.39 8.02 -5.79
N ALA A 210 4.04 9.00 -6.44
CA ALA A 210 5.44 8.93 -6.85
C ALA A 210 6.37 8.83 -5.63
N ALA A 211 6.15 9.65 -4.60
CA ALA A 211 6.89 9.59 -3.34
C ALA A 211 6.75 8.22 -2.66
N LEU A 212 5.53 7.68 -2.60
CA LEU A 212 5.25 6.35 -2.03
C LEU A 212 5.96 5.24 -2.80
N ALA A 213 5.82 5.23 -4.13
CA ALA A 213 6.43 4.22 -4.99
C ALA A 213 7.95 4.24 -4.86
N GLY A 214 8.56 5.44 -4.87
CA GLY A 214 9.99 5.61 -4.67
C GLY A 214 10.45 5.12 -3.29
N SER A 215 9.77 5.52 -2.22
CA SER A 215 10.09 5.10 -0.85
C SER A 215 10.00 3.58 -0.68
N CYS A 216 8.96 2.95 -1.24
CA CYS A 216 8.81 1.49 -1.23
C CYS A 216 9.94 0.79 -1.99
N LEU A 217 10.33 1.30 -3.18
CA LEU A 217 11.42 0.73 -3.97
C LEU A 217 12.76 0.81 -3.23
N GLY A 218 13.07 1.98 -2.64
CA GLY A 218 14.27 2.17 -1.84
C GLY A 218 14.32 1.25 -0.63
N PHE A 219 13.18 1.05 0.04
CA PHE A 219 13.06 0.16 1.20
C PHE A 219 13.22 -1.31 0.84
N LEU A 220 12.67 -1.75 -0.29
CA LEU A 220 12.77 -3.13 -0.77
C LEU A 220 14.21 -3.60 -0.96
N ARG A 221 15.16 -2.71 -1.24
CA ARG A 221 16.59 -3.03 -1.28
C ARG A 221 17.10 -3.68 0.01
N HIS A 222 16.48 -3.35 1.14
CA HIS A 222 16.88 -3.81 2.47
C HIS A 222 15.87 -4.78 3.10
N ASN A 223 14.63 -4.78 2.64
CA ASN A 223 13.54 -5.57 3.20
C ASN A 223 13.16 -6.77 2.34
N PHE A 224 13.56 -6.85 1.04
CA PHE A 224 13.29 -8.05 0.24
C PHE A 224 14.05 -9.27 0.78
N ASN A 225 13.41 -10.44 0.69
CA ASN A 225 13.90 -11.68 1.32
C ASN A 225 15.30 -12.13 0.84
N PRO A 226 16.28 -12.36 1.73
CA PRO A 226 16.19 -12.26 3.19
C PRO A 226 16.29 -10.80 3.67
N ALA A 227 15.34 -10.37 4.48
CA ALA A 227 15.28 -9.00 4.99
C ALA A 227 16.46 -8.70 5.94
N LYS A 228 16.90 -7.43 5.93
CA LYS A 228 17.92 -6.89 6.84
C LYS A 228 17.32 -5.98 7.91
N ILE A 229 16.08 -5.55 7.71
CA ILE A 229 15.30 -4.68 8.60
C ILE A 229 13.81 -4.91 8.32
N PHE A 230 12.98 -4.86 9.34
CA PHE A 230 11.51 -4.88 9.21
C PHE A 230 10.95 -3.47 9.18
N MET A 231 9.79 -3.34 8.53
CA MET A 231 9.08 -2.06 8.39
C MET A 231 8.57 -1.56 9.74
N GLY A 232 7.98 -2.46 10.53
CA GLY A 232 7.25 -2.16 11.75
C GLY A 232 5.84 -1.65 11.49
N ASP A 233 5.04 -1.57 12.57
CA ASP A 233 3.67 -1.09 12.52
C ASP A 233 3.62 0.39 12.15
N GLY A 234 4.61 1.19 12.59
CA GLY A 234 4.76 2.57 12.15
C GLY A 234 4.84 2.70 10.63
N GLY A 235 5.69 1.92 9.98
CA GLY A 235 5.85 1.99 8.52
C GLY A 235 4.63 1.49 7.76
N SER A 236 4.02 0.38 8.18
CA SER A 236 2.84 -0.18 7.50
C SER A 236 1.60 0.69 7.66
N TYR A 237 1.41 1.35 8.82
CA TYR A 237 0.32 2.31 9.01
C TYR A 237 0.51 3.57 8.17
N PHE A 238 1.75 4.09 8.09
CA PHE A 238 2.08 5.19 7.19
C PHE A 238 1.73 4.88 5.74
N LEU A 239 2.21 3.76 5.22
CA LEU A 239 1.96 3.34 3.83
C LEU A 239 0.47 3.12 3.58
N GLY A 240 -0.23 2.46 4.50
CA GLY A 240 -1.65 2.17 4.37
C GLY A 240 -2.50 3.42 4.32
N PHE A 241 -2.30 4.36 5.26
CA PHE A 241 -3.01 5.64 5.27
C PHE A 241 -2.70 6.46 4.02
N ALA A 242 -1.42 6.59 3.65
CA ALA A 242 -1.03 7.39 2.50
C ALA A 242 -1.60 6.82 1.18
N LEU A 243 -1.58 5.49 0.99
CA LEU A 243 -2.24 4.84 -0.16
C LEU A 243 -3.75 5.10 -0.19
N ALA A 244 -4.41 4.96 0.97
CA ALA A 244 -5.85 5.20 1.08
C ALA A 244 -6.20 6.67 0.78
N ALA A 245 -5.45 7.63 1.33
CA ALA A 245 -5.66 9.05 1.08
C ALA A 245 -5.41 9.43 -0.39
N VAL A 246 -4.29 8.96 -0.98
CA VAL A 246 -3.98 9.19 -2.41
C VAL A 246 -5.09 8.65 -3.31
N SER A 247 -5.66 7.49 -2.97
CA SER A 247 -6.73 6.88 -3.73
C SER A 247 -8.05 7.68 -3.67
N ILE A 248 -8.27 8.44 -2.58
CA ILE A 248 -9.41 9.35 -2.45
C ILE A 248 -9.19 10.64 -3.22
N ILE A 249 -8.04 11.30 -3.02
CA ILE A 249 -7.79 12.64 -3.58
C ILE A 249 -7.48 12.63 -5.08
N GLY A 250 -7.06 11.50 -5.63
CA GLY A 250 -6.81 11.30 -7.05
C GLY A 250 -8.04 10.75 -7.77
N PRO A 251 -8.18 9.42 -7.86
CA PRO A 251 -9.22 8.79 -8.66
C PRO A 251 -10.64 9.17 -8.24
N ALA A 252 -10.92 9.28 -6.93
CA ALA A 252 -12.27 9.54 -6.44
C ALA A 252 -12.77 10.97 -6.68
N LYS A 253 -11.91 11.93 -7.03
CA LYS A 253 -12.28 13.31 -7.42
C LYS A 253 -12.50 13.48 -8.93
N GLY A 254 -12.14 12.50 -9.74
CA GLY A 254 -12.43 12.50 -11.16
C GLY A 254 -13.94 12.39 -11.41
N LEU A 255 -14.47 13.21 -12.34
CA LEU A 255 -15.87 13.16 -12.78
C LEU A 255 -16.15 11.96 -13.73
N THR A 256 -15.50 10.82 -13.47
CA THR A 256 -15.65 9.63 -14.32
C THR A 256 -16.36 8.52 -13.58
N SER A 257 -17.25 7.84 -14.25
CA SER A 257 -18.14 6.74 -13.82
C SER A 257 -17.47 5.60 -13.04
N VAL A 258 -16.17 5.67 -12.83
CA VAL A 258 -15.34 4.55 -12.36
C VAL A 258 -14.47 4.91 -11.16
N SER A 259 -14.67 6.11 -10.59
CA SER A 259 -13.74 6.71 -9.64
C SER A 259 -13.47 5.88 -8.37
N LEU A 260 -14.47 5.19 -7.82
CA LEU A 260 -14.26 4.28 -6.68
C LEU A 260 -13.80 2.87 -7.09
N LEU A 261 -14.15 2.42 -8.30
CA LEU A 261 -13.73 1.11 -8.78
C LEU A 261 -12.20 1.04 -8.96
N LEU A 262 -11.56 2.15 -9.36
CA LEU A 262 -10.11 2.20 -9.59
C LEU A 262 -9.31 1.91 -8.31
N PRO A 263 -9.51 2.63 -7.18
CA PRO A 263 -8.89 2.30 -5.91
C PRO A 263 -9.23 0.89 -5.43
N LEU A 264 -10.49 0.45 -5.57
CA LEU A 264 -10.90 -0.90 -5.21
C LEU A 264 -10.15 -1.96 -6.00
N LEU A 265 -9.92 -1.78 -7.31
CA LEU A 265 -9.12 -2.70 -8.11
C LEU A 265 -7.65 -2.71 -7.69
N ILE A 266 -7.04 -1.53 -7.53
CA ILE A 266 -5.62 -1.41 -7.19
C ILE A 266 -5.33 -2.00 -5.80
N LEU A 267 -6.23 -1.79 -4.84
CA LEU A 267 -6.12 -2.25 -3.46
C LEU A 267 -6.94 -3.52 -3.18
N ALA A 268 -7.44 -4.19 -4.22
CA ALA A 268 -8.34 -5.33 -4.08
C ALA A 268 -7.71 -6.50 -3.32
N LEU A 269 -6.41 -6.75 -3.51
CA LEU A 269 -5.75 -7.89 -2.87
C LEU A 269 -5.64 -7.71 -1.35
N PRO A 270 -5.12 -6.60 -0.79
CA PRO A 270 -5.13 -6.37 0.66
C PRO A 270 -6.54 -6.40 1.25
N LEU A 271 -7.51 -5.76 0.57
CA LEU A 271 -8.90 -5.75 1.02
C LEU A 271 -9.53 -7.14 1.05
N ALA A 272 -9.34 -7.92 -0.01
CA ALA A 272 -9.88 -9.28 -0.09
C ALA A 272 -9.26 -10.21 0.96
N ASP A 273 -7.93 -10.10 1.20
CA ASP A 273 -7.26 -10.89 2.23
C ASP A 273 -7.80 -10.55 3.63
N MET A 274 -7.87 -9.26 3.97
CA MET A 274 -8.42 -8.80 5.24
C MET A 274 -9.88 -9.23 5.43
N SER A 275 -10.73 -9.02 4.41
CA SER A 275 -12.15 -9.37 4.45
C SER A 275 -12.35 -10.87 4.63
N ALA A 276 -11.61 -11.71 3.91
CA ALA A 276 -11.68 -13.15 4.02
C ALA A 276 -11.30 -13.65 5.43
N VAL A 277 -10.28 -13.02 6.05
CA VAL A 277 -9.86 -13.35 7.41
C VAL A 277 -10.92 -12.93 8.43
N ILE A 278 -11.46 -11.69 8.32
CA ILE A 278 -12.54 -11.20 9.21
C ILE A 278 -13.76 -12.11 9.11
N MET A 279 -14.23 -12.40 7.90
CA MET A 279 -15.38 -13.30 7.68
C MET A 279 -15.13 -14.69 8.26
N GLY A 280 -13.93 -15.24 8.07
CA GLY A 280 -13.55 -16.54 8.62
C GLY A 280 -13.46 -16.54 10.16
N ARG A 281 -13.12 -15.43 10.81
CA ARG A 281 -13.13 -15.29 12.28
C ARG A 281 -14.57 -15.22 12.79
N LEU A 282 -15.38 -14.35 12.21
CA LEU A 282 -16.79 -14.18 12.58
C LEU A 282 -17.59 -15.46 12.41
N SER A 283 -17.41 -16.21 11.30
CA SER A 283 -18.07 -17.49 11.07
C SER A 283 -17.65 -18.58 12.06
N ALA A 284 -16.47 -18.44 12.68
CA ALA A 284 -16.00 -19.32 13.75
C ALA A 284 -16.35 -18.81 15.16
N GLY A 285 -17.17 -17.75 15.30
CA GLY A 285 -17.55 -17.15 16.59
C GLY A 285 -16.42 -16.37 17.29
N HIS A 286 -15.37 -15.99 16.57
CA HIS A 286 -14.24 -15.26 17.12
C HIS A 286 -14.32 -13.76 16.82
N SER A 287 -13.68 -12.95 17.67
CA SER A 287 -13.53 -11.51 17.43
C SER A 287 -12.71 -11.24 16.14
N PRO A 288 -13.02 -10.16 15.38
CA PRO A 288 -12.18 -9.72 14.25
C PRO A 288 -10.71 -9.49 14.62
N PHE A 289 -10.40 -9.18 15.87
CA PHE A 289 -9.05 -8.93 16.37
C PHE A 289 -8.32 -10.20 16.85
N TYR A 290 -8.93 -11.37 16.72
CA TYR A 290 -8.31 -12.63 17.14
C TYR A 290 -7.08 -12.95 16.29
N PRO A 291 -5.89 -13.27 16.87
CA PRO A 291 -4.71 -13.66 16.12
C PRO A 291 -4.97 -14.94 15.30
N ASP A 292 -4.59 -14.92 14.03
CA ASP A 292 -4.92 -16.04 13.13
C ASP A 292 -3.80 -16.20 12.06
N ARG A 293 -3.75 -17.38 11.45
CA ARG A 293 -2.80 -17.74 10.38
C ARG A 293 -3.53 -18.04 9.06
N ARG A 294 -4.70 -17.44 8.82
CA ARG A 294 -5.55 -17.68 7.62
C ARG A 294 -5.25 -16.74 6.46
N HIS A 295 -4.36 -15.75 6.65
CA HIS A 295 -3.95 -14.83 5.59
C HIS A 295 -3.43 -15.55 4.34
N LEU A 296 -3.64 -14.95 3.16
CA LEU A 296 -3.28 -15.50 1.85
C LEU A 296 -1.82 -15.99 1.82
N HIS A 297 -0.89 -15.18 2.33
CA HIS A 297 0.53 -15.54 2.35
C HIS A 297 0.81 -16.80 3.19
N HIS A 298 0.15 -16.97 4.33
CA HIS A 298 0.27 -18.20 5.14
C HIS A 298 -0.32 -19.42 4.44
N ARG A 299 -1.42 -19.25 3.69
CA ARG A 299 -2.03 -20.33 2.91
C ARG A 299 -1.11 -20.78 1.77
N LEU A 300 -0.48 -19.83 1.07
CA LEU A 300 0.48 -20.11 0.00
C LEU A 300 1.76 -20.78 0.51
N LEU A 301 2.30 -20.37 1.66
CA LEU A 301 3.43 -21.06 2.29
C LEU A 301 3.07 -22.49 2.70
N ARG A 302 1.89 -22.70 3.30
CA ARG A 302 1.42 -24.05 3.67
C ARG A 302 1.19 -24.96 2.46
N SER A 303 0.88 -24.42 1.29
CA SER A 303 0.82 -25.21 0.05
C SER A 303 2.20 -25.68 -0.45
N GLY A 304 3.31 -25.22 0.16
CA GLY A 304 4.68 -25.61 -0.19
C GLY A 304 5.42 -24.59 -1.07
N LEU A 305 4.87 -23.43 -1.30
CA LEU A 305 5.60 -22.37 -1.99
C LEU A 305 6.71 -21.80 -1.09
N SER A 306 7.86 -21.49 -1.69
CA SER A 306 8.92 -20.79 -0.96
C SER A 306 8.51 -19.33 -0.69
N HIS A 307 9.11 -18.71 0.34
CA HIS A 307 8.87 -17.31 0.72
C HIS A 307 8.91 -16.37 -0.50
N ARG A 308 10.01 -16.36 -1.25
CA ARG A 308 10.16 -15.50 -2.45
C ARG A 308 9.08 -15.73 -3.50
N ARG A 309 8.68 -16.98 -3.75
CA ARG A 309 7.65 -17.29 -4.76
C ARG A 309 6.27 -16.87 -4.31
N THR A 310 5.97 -16.99 -3.02
CA THR A 310 4.73 -16.47 -2.43
C THR A 310 4.64 -14.97 -2.65
N VAL A 311 5.69 -14.23 -2.32
CA VAL A 311 5.75 -12.77 -2.49
C VAL A 311 5.62 -12.37 -3.98
N LEU A 312 6.40 -13.02 -4.87
CA LEU A 312 6.33 -12.73 -6.31
C LEU A 312 4.97 -13.05 -6.93
N LEU A 313 4.29 -14.09 -6.47
CA LEU A 313 2.94 -14.42 -6.94
C LEU A 313 1.93 -13.34 -6.53
N ILE A 314 2.02 -12.87 -5.30
CA ILE A 314 1.17 -11.78 -4.80
C ILE A 314 1.47 -10.48 -5.57
N TYR A 315 2.74 -10.14 -5.82
CA TYR A 315 3.13 -8.98 -6.64
C TYR A 315 2.54 -9.06 -8.06
N ALA A 316 2.68 -10.21 -8.73
CA ALA A 316 2.18 -10.39 -10.09
C ALA A 316 0.65 -10.22 -10.16
N PHE A 317 -0.07 -10.71 -9.15
CA PHE A 317 -1.51 -10.54 -9.06
C PHE A 317 -1.91 -9.08 -8.77
N THR A 318 -1.21 -8.40 -7.85
CA THR A 318 -1.43 -6.97 -7.58
C THR A 318 -1.15 -6.10 -8.81
N GLN A 319 -0.06 -6.39 -9.54
CA GLN A 319 0.27 -5.69 -10.79
C GLN A 319 -0.80 -5.91 -11.87
N TRP A 320 -1.34 -7.11 -11.96
CA TRP A 320 -2.41 -7.43 -12.91
C TRP A 320 -3.70 -6.66 -12.61
N LEU A 321 -4.07 -6.55 -11.32
CA LEU A 321 -5.20 -5.74 -10.87
C LEU A 321 -4.99 -4.24 -11.16
N ALA A 322 -3.78 -3.71 -10.92
CA ALA A 322 -3.44 -2.33 -11.26
C ALA A 322 -3.51 -2.09 -12.78
N ALA A 323 -3.07 -3.04 -13.59
CA ALA A 323 -3.19 -2.95 -15.06
C ALA A 323 -4.65 -2.98 -15.53
N LEU A 324 -5.53 -3.74 -14.87
CA LEU A 324 -6.98 -3.67 -15.13
C LEU A 324 -7.56 -2.29 -14.83
N ALA A 325 -7.12 -1.63 -13.75
CA ALA A 325 -7.54 -0.26 -13.46
C ALA A 325 -7.15 0.72 -14.59
N LEU A 326 -5.97 0.54 -15.22
CA LEU A 326 -5.57 1.33 -16.39
C LEU A 326 -6.45 1.09 -17.62
N VAL A 327 -6.96 -0.13 -17.81
CA VAL A 327 -7.94 -0.41 -18.87
C VAL A 327 -9.24 0.35 -18.61
N VAL A 328 -9.69 0.32 -17.38
CA VAL A 328 -10.96 0.97 -16.97
C VAL A 328 -10.90 2.49 -17.15
N VAL A 329 -9.76 3.13 -16.83
CA VAL A 329 -9.58 4.58 -17.01
C VAL A 329 -9.24 4.99 -18.45
N ASN A 330 -9.22 4.05 -19.39
CA ASN A 330 -8.80 4.29 -20.76
C ASN A 330 -7.39 4.91 -20.93
N ALA A 331 -6.47 4.57 -20.02
CA ALA A 331 -5.09 5.04 -20.04
C ALA A 331 -4.39 4.69 -21.37
N GLU A 332 -3.40 5.51 -21.74
CA GLU A 332 -2.57 5.21 -22.91
C GLU A 332 -1.88 3.85 -22.76
N MET A 333 -1.75 3.13 -23.87
CA MET A 333 -1.13 1.80 -23.93
C MET A 333 -1.73 0.76 -22.94
N ARG A 334 -2.96 0.97 -22.45
CA ARG A 334 -3.63 0.12 -21.43
C ARG A 334 -3.60 -1.38 -21.74
N PHE A 335 -3.84 -1.75 -23.00
CA PHE A 335 -3.83 -3.15 -23.41
C PHE A 335 -2.42 -3.74 -23.43
N LEU A 336 -1.39 -2.95 -23.72
CA LEU A 336 0.01 -3.38 -23.60
C LEU A 336 0.36 -3.66 -22.14
N TRP A 337 0.01 -2.75 -21.23
CA TRP A 337 0.25 -2.95 -19.80
C TRP A 337 -0.49 -4.17 -19.26
N LEU A 338 -1.74 -4.39 -19.67
CA LEU A 338 -2.49 -5.58 -19.28
C LEU A 338 -1.87 -6.86 -19.87
N ALA A 339 -1.45 -6.84 -21.12
CA ALA A 339 -0.80 -7.99 -21.75
C ALA A 339 0.52 -8.35 -21.06
N LEU A 340 1.36 -7.36 -20.75
CA LEU A 340 2.61 -7.54 -20.01
C LEU A 340 2.35 -8.09 -18.60
N ALA A 341 1.41 -7.51 -17.86
CA ALA A 341 1.03 -7.97 -16.52
C ALA A 341 0.49 -9.41 -16.55
N THR A 342 -0.33 -9.75 -17.57
CA THR A 342 -0.84 -11.10 -17.76
C THR A 342 0.29 -12.08 -18.07
N ALA A 343 1.23 -11.71 -18.92
CA ALA A 343 2.41 -12.55 -19.22
C ALA A 343 3.26 -12.82 -17.98
N VAL A 344 3.50 -11.78 -17.16
CA VAL A 344 4.21 -11.92 -15.88
C VAL A 344 3.45 -12.82 -14.92
N LEU A 345 2.14 -12.65 -14.78
CA LEU A 345 1.31 -13.47 -13.90
C LEU A 345 1.34 -14.95 -14.34
N ILE A 346 1.15 -15.24 -15.63
CA ILE A 346 1.22 -16.59 -16.19
C ILE A 346 2.62 -17.19 -15.93
N TRP A 347 3.68 -16.44 -16.19
CA TRP A 347 5.05 -16.92 -15.97
C TRP A 347 5.29 -17.28 -14.50
N VAL A 348 4.87 -16.44 -13.55
CA VAL A 348 5.00 -16.70 -12.10
C VAL A 348 4.16 -17.91 -11.69
N LEU A 349 2.92 -18.03 -12.19
CA LEU A 349 2.06 -19.19 -11.92
C LEU A 349 2.68 -20.51 -12.42
N VAL A 350 3.19 -20.53 -13.64
CA VAL A 350 3.87 -21.73 -14.20
C VAL A 350 5.09 -22.10 -13.37
N ARG A 351 5.91 -21.12 -12.98
CA ARG A 351 7.07 -21.36 -12.11
C ARG A 351 6.69 -21.90 -10.73
N SER A 352 5.61 -21.38 -10.15
CA SER A 352 5.07 -21.81 -8.86
C SER A 352 4.53 -23.24 -8.92
N ARG A 353 3.74 -23.59 -9.96
CA ARG A 353 3.24 -24.96 -10.20
C ARG A 353 4.37 -25.96 -10.37
N ARG A 354 5.43 -25.62 -11.10
CA ARG A 354 6.61 -26.49 -11.27
C ARG A 354 7.31 -26.79 -9.93
N GLN A 355 7.34 -25.84 -9.00
CA GLN A 355 7.89 -26.08 -7.66
C GLN A 355 7.02 -27.08 -6.89
N LEU A 356 5.70 -26.88 -6.86
CA LEU A 356 4.78 -27.77 -6.15
C LEU A 356 4.86 -29.18 -6.70
N HIS A 357 4.87 -29.34 -8.01
CA HIS A 357 4.99 -30.66 -8.65
C HIS A 357 6.32 -31.39 -8.31
N LYS A 358 7.44 -30.67 -8.24
CA LYS A 358 8.73 -31.24 -7.79
C LYS A 358 8.68 -31.71 -6.35
N LEU A 359 8.04 -30.94 -5.46
CA LEU A 359 7.86 -31.28 -4.05
C LEU A 359 6.99 -32.53 -3.88
N ASP A 360 5.88 -32.62 -4.63
CA ASP A 360 4.98 -33.78 -4.59
C ASP A 360 5.69 -35.05 -5.11
N LYS A 361 6.48 -34.93 -6.19
CA LYS A 361 7.28 -36.05 -6.69
C LYS A 361 8.32 -36.52 -5.67
N ALA A 362 9.03 -35.58 -5.03
CA ALA A 362 10.03 -35.93 -4.00
C ALA A 362 9.39 -36.62 -2.78
N LYS A 363 8.20 -36.16 -2.33
CA LYS A 363 7.45 -36.83 -1.25
C LYS A 363 7.03 -38.24 -1.58
N ARG A 364 6.53 -38.49 -2.82
CA ARG A 364 6.17 -39.85 -3.28
C ARG A 364 7.37 -40.77 -3.30
N THR A 365 8.49 -40.34 -3.87
CA THR A 365 9.73 -41.15 -3.91
C THR A 365 10.29 -41.45 -2.52
N ALA A 366 10.10 -40.50 -1.54
CA ALA A 366 10.51 -40.72 -0.15
C ALA A 366 9.58 -41.69 0.60
N ALA A 367 8.30 -41.79 0.24
CA ALA A 367 7.32 -42.71 0.82
C ALA A 367 7.41 -44.14 0.25
N GLU A 368 8.04 -44.29 -0.90
CA GLU A 368 8.28 -45.59 -1.57
C GLU A 368 9.60 -46.26 -1.13
N ARG A 369 10.45 -45.54 -0.37
CA ARG A 369 11.68 -46.03 0.26
C ARG A 369 11.49 -46.37 1.74
#